data_7e2a07e1f1ad8cf9428f57fcbd7602a4
#
_entry.id   7e2a07e1f1ad8cf9428f57fcbd7602a4
#
_cell.length_a   1.000
_cell.length_b   1.000
_cell.length_c   1.000
_cell.angle_alpha   90.00
_cell.angle_beta   90.00
_cell.angle_gamma   90.00
#
_symmetry.space_group_name_H-M   'P 1'
#
loop_
_entity.id
_entity.type
_entity.pdbx_description
1 polymer ?
#
loop_
_entity_poly.entity_id
_entity_poly.type
_entity_poly.pdbx_seq_one_letter_code
_entity_poly.pdbx_strand_id
1 'polypeptide(L)'
;MSAIGTSRSPARLSKRNRDRIGSAIYHLIVVSSCFLMIYPILWMFASSLKGPSEIWTRLSSLIPKVPTFENYVNGWAGFGGITFDVFFKNSLFFATVATIGAVASSACVAYAFAKIRFVGRGFWFTVMLLTLMLPAQVLLIPQYIVFSKLNWINTFRPLLIPRFFGNAFFIFLMMQFIRGLPNELDEAAEIDGCSKIGIFFRIVLPLIKPALITAAIFSFYWTWEDFLTPLIYLNEPRLYTISLAIRSFSDPSSTTDWGAIFAMSSLSLVPVFVIFIAFQRYLVQGISTTGLKG
;
A
#
# COMPACT_ATOMS: atom_id res chain seq x y z
N MET A 1 -68.63 42.66 -1.05
CA MET A 1 -68.03 41.69 -0.10
C MET A 1 -66.89 41.07 -0.82
N SER A 2 -65.65 41.51 -0.55
CA SER A 2 -64.44 41.03 -1.19
C SER A 2 -63.72 40.13 -0.19
N ALA A 3 -63.50 38.84 -0.54
CA ALA A 3 -62.79 37.90 0.24
C ALA A 3 -61.31 38.07 -0.04
N ILE A 4 -60.54 38.52 0.96
CA ILE A 4 -59.04 38.61 0.91
C ILE A 4 -58.48 37.22 1.18
N GLY A 5 -57.99 36.57 0.13
CA GLY A 5 -57.26 35.34 0.23
C GLY A 5 -55.87 35.58 0.83
N THR A 6 -55.66 35.20 2.08
CA THR A 6 -54.33 35.21 2.71
C THR A 6 -53.46 34.08 2.14
N SER A 7 -52.55 34.42 1.22
CA SER A 7 -51.53 33.50 0.75
C SER A 7 -50.51 33.26 1.91
N ARG A 8 -50.55 32.08 2.51
CA ARG A 8 -49.50 31.63 3.45
C ARG A 8 -48.21 31.39 2.67
N SER A 9 -47.25 32.28 2.85
CA SER A 9 -45.88 32.03 2.35
C SER A 9 -45.31 30.78 3.02
N PRO A 10 -44.62 29.87 2.27
CA PRO A 10 -44.00 28.69 2.87
C PRO A 10 -42.97 29.12 3.91
N ALA A 11 -43.04 28.56 5.11
CA ALA A 11 -42.16 28.86 6.21
C ALA A 11 -40.69 28.53 5.79
N ARG A 12 -39.88 29.58 5.56
CA ARG A 12 -38.44 29.42 5.31
C ARG A 12 -37.81 28.85 6.55
N LEU A 13 -37.25 27.62 6.48
CA LEU A 13 -36.47 27.02 7.52
C LEU A 13 -35.37 27.99 7.96
N SER A 14 -35.24 28.21 9.28
CA SER A 14 -34.14 29.03 9.84
C SER A 14 -32.80 28.55 9.31
N LYS A 15 -31.89 29.48 8.98
CA LYS A 15 -30.51 29.15 8.47
C LYS A 15 -29.87 28.05 9.31
N ARG A 16 -29.98 28.08 10.62
CA ARG A 16 -29.47 27.07 11.57
C ARG A 16 -30.08 25.67 11.35
N ASN A 17 -31.38 25.58 11.01
CA ASN A 17 -32.02 24.29 10.73
C ASN A 17 -31.59 23.74 9.36
N ARG A 18 -31.43 24.60 8.38
CA ARG A 18 -30.91 24.21 7.05
C ARG A 18 -29.46 23.67 7.15
N ASP A 19 -28.59 24.33 7.95
CA ASP A 19 -27.23 23.91 8.15
C ASP A 19 -27.14 22.57 8.93
N ARG A 20 -28.02 22.36 9.92
CA ARG A 20 -28.16 21.08 10.64
C ARG A 20 -28.63 19.94 9.73
N ILE A 21 -29.62 20.19 8.89
CA ILE A 21 -30.15 19.22 7.93
C ILE A 21 -29.04 18.89 6.90
N GLY A 22 -28.35 19.91 6.37
CA GLY A 22 -27.24 19.72 5.47
C GLY A 22 -26.10 18.88 6.09
N SER A 23 -25.73 19.17 7.34
CA SER A 23 -24.75 18.38 8.09
C SER A 23 -25.22 16.94 8.34
N ALA A 24 -26.49 16.74 8.68
CA ALA A 24 -27.04 15.39 8.89
C ALA A 24 -27.04 14.57 7.59
N ILE A 25 -27.43 15.16 6.47
CA ILE A 25 -27.40 14.51 5.16
C ILE A 25 -25.96 14.17 4.77
N TYR A 26 -25.02 15.10 4.97
CA TYR A 26 -23.60 14.85 4.72
C TYR A 26 -23.07 13.66 5.51
N HIS A 27 -23.32 13.63 6.83
CA HIS A 27 -22.89 12.52 7.68
C HIS A 27 -23.54 11.19 7.30
N LEU A 28 -24.84 11.23 6.93
CA LEU A 28 -25.55 10.05 6.47
C LEU A 28 -24.92 9.47 5.19
N ILE A 29 -24.60 10.33 4.22
CA ILE A 29 -23.94 9.92 2.97
C ILE A 29 -22.55 9.35 3.27
N VAL A 30 -21.76 10.03 4.09
CA VAL A 30 -20.39 9.58 4.46
C VAL A 30 -20.44 8.22 5.17
N VAL A 31 -21.31 8.07 6.19
CA VAL A 31 -21.43 6.82 6.94
C VAL A 31 -21.92 5.68 6.05
N SER A 32 -22.91 5.93 5.19
CA SER A 32 -23.42 4.92 4.25
C SER A 32 -22.34 4.51 3.23
N SER A 33 -21.57 5.45 2.71
CA SER A 33 -20.45 5.17 1.80
C SER A 33 -19.35 4.38 2.51
N CYS A 34 -19.00 4.74 3.74
CA CYS A 34 -18.02 3.99 4.54
C CYS A 34 -18.50 2.55 4.81
N PHE A 35 -19.76 2.37 5.16
CA PHE A 35 -20.33 1.03 5.38
C PHE A 35 -20.27 0.19 4.10
N LEU A 36 -20.64 0.77 2.96
CA LEU A 36 -20.58 0.08 1.66
C LEU A 36 -19.16 -0.36 1.32
N MET A 37 -18.15 0.48 1.59
CA MET A 37 -16.74 0.18 1.34
C MET A 37 -16.19 -0.89 2.29
N ILE A 38 -16.61 -0.90 3.56
CA ILE A 38 -16.14 -1.85 4.56
C ILE A 38 -16.88 -3.19 4.43
N TYR A 39 -18.08 -3.20 3.87
CA TYR A 39 -18.93 -4.40 3.79
C TYR A 39 -18.23 -5.64 3.21
N PRO A 40 -17.47 -5.58 2.09
CA PRO A 40 -16.77 -6.76 1.56
C PRO A 40 -15.75 -7.33 2.55
N ILE A 41 -15.06 -6.47 3.30
CA ILE A 41 -14.08 -6.87 4.31
C ILE A 41 -14.79 -7.56 5.49
N LEU A 42 -15.89 -6.96 5.98
CA LEU A 42 -16.71 -7.56 7.03
C LEU A 42 -17.29 -8.90 6.59
N TRP A 43 -17.73 -8.99 5.34
CA TRP A 43 -18.26 -10.23 4.78
C TRP A 43 -17.19 -11.33 4.69
N MET A 44 -15.96 -10.98 4.29
CA MET A 44 -14.82 -11.90 4.24
C MET A 44 -14.47 -12.42 5.65
N PHE A 45 -14.40 -11.55 6.65
CA PHE A 45 -14.19 -11.96 8.05
C PHE A 45 -15.33 -12.82 8.59
N ALA A 46 -16.58 -12.44 8.30
CA ALA A 46 -17.72 -13.27 8.69
C ALA A 46 -17.69 -14.64 8.01
N SER A 47 -17.31 -14.68 6.73
CA SER A 47 -17.24 -15.94 5.96
C SER A 47 -16.08 -16.83 6.40
N SER A 48 -14.99 -16.27 6.93
CA SER A 48 -13.90 -17.05 7.52
C SER A 48 -14.31 -17.84 8.77
N LEU A 49 -15.41 -17.44 9.41
CA LEU A 49 -15.97 -18.11 10.59
C LEU A 49 -17.17 -19.00 10.28
N LYS A 50 -17.60 -19.11 9.02
CA LYS A 50 -18.71 -19.97 8.59
C LYS A 50 -18.22 -21.36 8.20
N GLY A 51 -19.05 -22.39 8.49
CA GLY A 51 -18.81 -23.72 7.94
C GLY A 51 -18.95 -23.76 6.40
N PRO A 52 -18.33 -24.74 5.71
CA PRO A 52 -18.28 -24.80 4.24
C PRO A 52 -19.63 -24.67 3.54
N SER A 53 -20.68 -25.36 4.07
CA SER A 53 -22.03 -25.27 3.53
C SER A 53 -22.70 -23.91 3.77
N GLU A 54 -22.40 -23.26 4.88
CA GLU A 54 -23.00 -21.97 5.25
C GLU A 54 -22.49 -20.82 4.39
N ILE A 55 -21.23 -20.87 3.93
CA ILE A 55 -20.62 -19.84 3.07
C ILE A 55 -21.52 -19.55 1.87
N TRP A 56 -22.04 -20.59 1.21
CA TRP A 56 -22.82 -20.46 -0.02
C TRP A 56 -24.34 -20.39 0.20
N THR A 57 -24.85 -21.00 1.24
CA THR A 57 -26.31 -21.00 1.51
C THR A 57 -26.78 -19.70 2.18
N ARG A 58 -25.86 -18.94 2.81
CA ARG A 58 -26.16 -17.68 3.52
C ARG A 58 -25.20 -16.56 3.14
N LEU A 59 -25.12 -16.30 1.84
CA LEU A 59 -24.23 -15.29 1.28
C LEU A 59 -24.41 -13.87 1.87
N SER A 60 -25.66 -13.45 2.09
CA SER A 60 -25.98 -12.10 2.59
C SER A 60 -25.79 -11.92 4.10
N SER A 61 -25.64 -13.00 4.86
CA SER A 61 -25.51 -12.92 6.32
C SER A 61 -24.09 -12.60 6.74
N LEU A 62 -23.92 -11.54 7.53
CA LEU A 62 -22.66 -11.21 8.21
C LEU A 62 -22.47 -11.98 9.52
N ILE A 63 -23.52 -12.65 10.04
CA ILE A 63 -23.46 -13.37 11.31
C ILE A 63 -23.53 -14.86 11.02
N PRO A 64 -22.46 -15.65 11.35
CA PRO A 64 -22.48 -17.09 11.22
C PRO A 64 -23.50 -17.71 12.20
N LYS A 65 -24.18 -18.78 11.79
CA LYS A 65 -25.08 -19.53 12.69
C LYS A 65 -24.30 -20.21 13.80
N VAL A 66 -23.25 -20.91 13.42
CA VAL A 66 -22.31 -21.59 14.31
C VAL A 66 -20.91 -21.13 13.95
N PRO A 67 -20.33 -20.19 14.71
CA PRO A 67 -18.96 -19.76 14.46
C PRO A 67 -17.99 -20.94 14.62
N THR A 68 -17.12 -21.14 13.63
CA THR A 68 -16.06 -22.14 13.69
C THR A 68 -14.70 -21.54 13.39
N PHE A 69 -13.65 -22.01 14.07
CA PHE A 69 -12.26 -21.66 13.79
C PHE A 69 -11.55 -22.73 12.94
N GLU A 70 -12.25 -23.78 12.49
CA GLU A 70 -11.67 -24.84 11.66
C GLU A 70 -11.04 -24.30 10.38
N ASN A 71 -11.65 -23.28 9.77
CA ASN A 71 -11.09 -22.62 8.58
C ASN A 71 -9.70 -22.02 8.81
N TYR A 72 -9.45 -21.50 10.02
CA TYR A 72 -8.13 -20.98 10.40
C TYR A 72 -7.15 -22.14 10.65
N VAL A 73 -7.56 -23.22 11.25
CA VAL A 73 -6.72 -24.41 11.47
C VAL A 73 -6.35 -25.05 10.14
N ASN A 74 -7.33 -25.26 9.26
CA ASN A 74 -7.13 -25.86 7.95
C ASN A 74 -6.26 -24.95 7.06
N GLY A 75 -6.55 -23.67 7.03
CA GLY A 75 -5.76 -22.71 6.28
C GLY A 75 -4.33 -22.60 6.79
N TRP A 76 -4.12 -22.63 8.12
CA TRP A 76 -2.79 -22.59 8.71
C TRP A 76 -1.97 -23.85 8.44
N ALA A 77 -2.63 -25.01 8.34
CA ALA A 77 -1.98 -26.26 7.93
C ALA A 77 -1.39 -26.18 6.52
N GLY A 78 -1.87 -25.26 5.68
CA GLY A 78 -1.32 -24.98 4.37
C GLY A 78 -1.63 -26.07 3.34
N PHE A 79 -0.73 -26.26 2.41
CA PHE A 79 -0.86 -27.28 1.35
C PHE A 79 0.50 -27.88 1.00
N GLY A 80 0.49 -29.11 0.45
CA GLY A 80 1.72 -29.80 0.04
C GLY A 80 2.73 -30.03 1.18
N GLY A 81 2.26 -30.10 2.43
CA GLY A 81 3.13 -30.25 3.61
C GLY A 81 3.88 -28.96 4.01
N ILE A 82 3.45 -27.81 3.48
CA ILE A 82 4.03 -26.50 3.79
C ILE A 82 2.95 -25.70 4.54
N THR A 83 3.26 -25.33 5.78
CA THR A 83 2.36 -24.55 6.64
C THR A 83 2.33 -23.07 6.25
N PHE A 84 1.24 -22.38 6.58
CA PHE A 84 1.01 -20.99 6.15
C PHE A 84 2.03 -19.99 6.72
N ASP A 85 2.66 -20.32 7.85
CA ASP A 85 3.71 -19.49 8.45
C ASP A 85 4.93 -19.32 7.54
N VAL A 86 5.23 -20.30 6.68
CA VAL A 86 6.31 -20.19 5.68
C VAL A 86 5.98 -19.09 4.68
N PHE A 87 4.77 -19.07 4.15
CA PHE A 87 4.31 -18.05 3.19
C PHE A 87 4.25 -16.66 3.84
N PHE A 88 3.84 -16.62 5.10
CA PHE A 88 3.80 -15.38 5.89
C PHE A 88 5.21 -14.81 6.09
N LYS A 89 6.16 -15.64 6.49
CA LYS A 89 7.57 -15.26 6.65
C LYS A 89 8.18 -14.79 5.34
N ASN A 90 7.92 -15.51 4.23
CA ASN A 90 8.39 -15.12 2.91
C ASN A 90 7.87 -13.73 2.49
N SER A 91 6.57 -13.47 2.67
CA SER A 91 5.98 -12.17 2.36
C SER A 91 6.54 -11.07 3.24
N LEU A 92 6.67 -11.31 4.55
CA LEU A 92 7.22 -10.33 5.48
C LEU A 92 8.68 -10.01 5.15
N PHE A 93 9.48 -11.02 4.86
CA PHE A 93 10.86 -10.86 4.40
C PHE A 93 10.92 -10.06 3.10
N PHE A 94 10.16 -10.48 2.10
CA PHE A 94 10.13 -9.81 0.80
C PHE A 94 9.69 -8.34 0.92
N ALA A 95 8.56 -8.08 1.56
CA ALA A 95 8.04 -6.72 1.71
C ALA A 95 8.98 -5.82 2.52
N THR A 96 9.57 -6.34 3.60
CA THR A 96 10.48 -5.56 4.46
C THR A 96 11.78 -5.22 3.73
N VAL A 97 12.44 -6.22 3.15
CA VAL A 97 13.74 -6.02 2.47
C VAL A 97 13.58 -5.16 1.22
N ALA A 98 12.52 -5.39 0.43
CA ALA A 98 12.22 -4.57 -0.73
C ALA A 98 11.93 -3.11 -0.36
N THR A 99 11.20 -2.88 0.74
CA THR A 99 10.91 -1.53 1.24
C THR A 99 12.18 -0.82 1.68
N ILE A 100 13.05 -1.47 2.47
CA ILE A 100 14.32 -0.89 2.90
C ILE A 100 15.16 -0.52 1.68
N GLY A 101 15.30 -1.44 0.72
CA GLY A 101 16.06 -1.20 -0.52
C GLY A 101 15.50 -0.03 -1.33
N ALA A 102 14.20 -0.02 -1.59
CA ALA A 102 13.55 1.01 -2.40
C ALA A 102 13.61 2.39 -1.74
N VAL A 103 13.35 2.49 -0.44
CA VAL A 103 13.37 3.77 0.29
C VAL A 103 14.78 4.32 0.42
N ALA A 104 15.73 3.49 0.83
CA ALA A 104 17.12 3.93 1.01
C ALA A 104 17.76 4.41 -0.30
N SER A 105 17.64 3.60 -1.37
CA SER A 105 18.19 3.98 -2.68
C SER A 105 17.49 5.21 -3.26
N SER A 106 16.16 5.29 -3.14
CA SER A 106 15.41 6.46 -3.62
C SER A 106 15.76 7.74 -2.86
N ALA A 107 16.01 7.66 -1.55
CA ALA A 107 16.41 8.81 -0.74
C ALA A 107 17.79 9.36 -1.19
N CYS A 108 18.75 8.48 -1.45
CA CYS A 108 20.07 8.86 -1.96
C CYS A 108 19.96 9.57 -3.32
N VAL A 109 19.19 9.02 -4.25
CA VAL A 109 18.98 9.60 -5.57
C VAL A 109 18.19 10.91 -5.49
N ALA A 110 17.17 10.99 -4.64
CA ALA A 110 16.40 12.20 -4.41
C ALA A 110 17.26 13.35 -3.87
N TYR A 111 18.17 13.06 -2.94
CA TYR A 111 19.12 14.03 -2.41
C TYR A 111 20.06 14.53 -3.52
N ALA A 112 20.60 13.62 -4.34
CA ALA A 112 21.45 14.00 -5.46
C ALA A 112 20.71 14.93 -6.43
N PHE A 113 19.48 14.60 -6.82
CA PHE A 113 18.67 15.47 -7.68
C PHE A 113 18.20 16.76 -7.01
N ALA A 114 18.08 16.80 -5.69
CA ALA A 114 17.63 18.02 -5.00
C ALA A 114 18.78 19.02 -4.75
N LYS A 115 19.90 18.55 -4.23
CA LYS A 115 20.96 19.40 -3.63
C LYS A 115 22.31 19.34 -4.35
N ILE A 116 22.62 18.26 -5.10
CA ILE A 116 23.92 18.13 -5.76
C ILE A 116 23.85 18.68 -7.19
N ARG A 117 24.85 19.46 -7.57
CA ARG A 117 25.03 19.92 -8.95
C ARG A 117 25.94 18.94 -9.69
N PHE A 118 25.43 18.30 -10.74
CA PHE A 118 26.19 17.41 -11.61
C PHE A 118 25.81 17.59 -13.08
N VAL A 119 26.71 17.21 -13.97
CA VAL A 119 26.50 17.31 -15.42
C VAL A 119 25.35 16.41 -15.86
N GLY A 120 24.45 16.95 -16.67
CA GLY A 120 23.30 16.17 -17.19
C GLY A 120 22.15 15.98 -16.20
N ARG A 121 22.14 16.68 -15.04
CA ARG A 121 21.07 16.53 -14.03
C ARG A 121 19.66 16.64 -14.61
N GLY A 122 19.41 17.63 -15.48
CA GLY A 122 18.10 17.82 -16.10
C GLY A 122 17.73 16.67 -17.03
N PHE A 123 18.67 16.19 -17.84
CA PHE A 123 18.49 15.05 -18.72
C PHE A 123 18.12 13.79 -17.92
N TRP A 124 18.93 13.42 -16.92
CA TRP A 124 18.68 12.24 -16.10
C TRP A 124 17.37 12.33 -15.30
N PHE A 125 17.02 13.53 -14.85
CA PHE A 125 15.74 13.74 -14.20
C PHE A 125 14.57 13.50 -15.16
N THR A 126 14.65 13.98 -16.40
CA THR A 126 13.64 13.73 -17.43
C THR A 126 13.55 12.24 -17.76
N VAL A 127 14.69 11.55 -17.94
CA VAL A 127 14.71 10.09 -18.15
C VAL A 127 14.03 9.35 -17.01
N MET A 128 14.33 9.72 -15.77
CA MET A 128 13.68 9.14 -14.59
C MET A 128 12.15 9.33 -14.63
N LEU A 129 11.67 10.53 -14.96
CA LEU A 129 10.23 10.78 -15.08
C LEU A 129 9.59 9.98 -16.20
N LEU A 130 10.28 9.81 -17.33
CA LEU A 130 9.79 8.99 -18.44
C LEU A 130 9.61 7.52 -18.03
N THR A 131 10.42 7.01 -17.10
CA THR A 131 10.23 5.63 -16.58
C THR A 131 8.90 5.44 -15.86
N LEU A 132 8.30 6.49 -15.28
CA LEU A 132 6.96 6.41 -14.67
C LEU A 132 5.84 6.19 -15.70
N MET A 133 6.07 6.56 -16.94
CA MET A 133 5.08 6.39 -18.01
C MET A 133 5.13 4.99 -18.63
N LEU A 134 6.17 4.21 -18.37
CA LEU A 134 6.30 2.86 -18.88
C LEU A 134 5.46 1.89 -18.05
N PRO A 135 4.48 1.19 -18.66
CA PRO A 135 3.74 0.15 -17.97
C PRO A 135 4.70 -0.98 -17.54
N ALA A 136 4.66 -1.36 -16.26
CA ALA A 136 5.52 -2.41 -15.71
C ALA A 136 5.38 -3.74 -16.49
N GLN A 137 4.19 -4.01 -17.03
CA GLN A 137 3.90 -5.22 -17.79
C GLN A 137 4.74 -5.35 -19.07
N VAL A 138 5.11 -4.24 -19.71
CA VAL A 138 5.96 -4.24 -20.90
C VAL A 138 7.37 -4.75 -20.59
N LEU A 139 7.84 -4.53 -19.38
CA LEU A 139 9.17 -4.93 -18.95
C LEU A 139 9.25 -6.37 -18.45
N LEU A 140 8.13 -7.06 -18.23
CA LEU A 140 8.11 -8.41 -17.64
C LEU A 140 8.87 -9.44 -18.50
N ILE A 141 8.60 -9.49 -19.80
CA ILE A 141 9.25 -10.45 -20.69
C ILE A 141 10.76 -10.18 -20.82
N PRO A 142 11.21 -8.96 -21.13
CA PRO A 142 12.65 -8.65 -21.13
C PRO A 142 13.35 -8.95 -19.80
N GLN A 143 12.74 -8.60 -18.67
CA GLN A 143 13.30 -8.89 -17.34
C GLN A 143 13.38 -10.39 -17.08
N TYR A 144 12.35 -11.16 -17.46
CA TYR A 144 12.39 -12.62 -17.30
C TYR A 144 13.56 -13.24 -18.08
N ILE A 145 13.78 -12.81 -19.31
CA ILE A 145 14.90 -13.30 -20.13
C ILE A 145 16.25 -13.00 -19.45
N VAL A 146 16.43 -11.78 -18.94
CA VAL A 146 17.66 -11.37 -18.25
C VAL A 146 17.85 -12.21 -16.97
N PHE A 147 16.84 -12.34 -16.14
CA PHE A 147 16.93 -13.06 -14.86
C PHE A 147 17.09 -14.57 -15.06
N SER A 148 16.49 -15.12 -16.14
CA SER A 148 16.71 -16.50 -16.53
C SER A 148 18.15 -16.76 -16.92
N LYS A 149 18.77 -15.89 -17.74
CA LYS A 149 20.18 -15.99 -18.12
C LYS A 149 21.14 -15.84 -16.91
N LEU A 150 20.71 -15.09 -15.89
CA LEU A 150 21.46 -14.92 -14.64
C LEU A 150 21.24 -16.07 -13.65
N ASN A 151 20.42 -17.08 -13.97
CA ASN A 151 20.00 -18.17 -13.07
C ASN A 151 19.38 -17.66 -11.76
N TRP A 152 18.56 -16.60 -11.86
CA TRP A 152 17.86 -16.01 -10.72
C TRP A 152 16.44 -16.54 -10.56
N ILE A 153 15.88 -17.21 -11.57
CA ILE A 153 14.54 -17.80 -11.51
C ILE A 153 14.46 -18.79 -10.35
N ASN A 154 13.32 -18.85 -9.71
CA ASN A 154 13.06 -19.63 -8.51
C ASN A 154 13.92 -19.23 -7.30
N THR A 155 14.21 -17.93 -7.18
CA THR A 155 14.85 -17.32 -6.01
C THR A 155 14.21 -15.96 -5.72
N PHE A 156 14.49 -15.37 -4.54
CA PHE A 156 14.08 -14.00 -4.22
C PHE A 156 14.91 -12.90 -4.94
N ARG A 157 15.96 -13.24 -5.67
CA ARG A 157 16.84 -12.24 -6.33
C ARG A 157 16.10 -11.34 -7.33
N PRO A 158 15.27 -11.85 -8.26
CA PRO A 158 14.52 -11.01 -9.21
C PRO A 158 13.54 -10.06 -8.52
N LEU A 159 13.02 -10.47 -7.36
CA LEU A 159 12.04 -9.71 -6.60
C LEU A 159 12.70 -8.59 -5.78
N LEU A 160 13.91 -8.83 -5.26
CA LEU A 160 14.57 -7.95 -4.32
C LEU A 160 15.58 -7.01 -4.98
N ILE A 161 16.50 -7.56 -5.81
CA ILE A 161 17.63 -6.78 -6.32
C ILE A 161 17.20 -5.52 -7.08
N PRO A 162 16.22 -5.56 -7.98
CA PRO A 162 15.76 -4.34 -8.67
C PRO A 162 15.26 -3.24 -7.74
N ARG A 163 14.73 -3.58 -6.56
CA ARG A 163 14.23 -2.61 -5.58
C ARG A 163 15.32 -1.74 -4.96
N PHE A 164 16.60 -2.16 -5.04
CA PHE A 164 17.74 -1.40 -4.52
C PHE A 164 18.29 -0.35 -5.50
N PHE A 165 17.70 -0.22 -6.68
CA PHE A 165 18.13 0.77 -7.68
C PHE A 165 17.25 2.02 -7.76
N GLY A 166 16.42 2.22 -6.75
CA GLY A 166 15.51 3.37 -6.66
C GLY A 166 14.18 3.15 -7.39
N ASN A 167 13.18 3.88 -6.94
CA ASN A 167 11.87 3.93 -7.57
C ASN A 167 11.55 5.38 -7.93
N ALA A 168 11.25 5.66 -9.18
CA ALA A 168 11.08 7.01 -9.68
C ALA A 168 9.99 7.81 -8.93
N PHE A 169 8.90 7.15 -8.51
CA PHE A 169 7.86 7.79 -7.71
C PHE A 169 8.38 8.21 -6.32
N PHE A 170 9.11 7.33 -5.63
CA PHE A 170 9.67 7.64 -4.32
C PHE A 170 10.79 8.68 -4.41
N ILE A 171 11.62 8.62 -5.46
CA ILE A 171 12.64 9.64 -5.73
C ILE A 171 11.97 11.00 -5.90
N PHE A 172 10.93 11.09 -6.72
CA PHE A 172 10.20 12.33 -6.96
C PHE A 172 9.56 12.86 -5.67
N LEU A 173 8.85 12.00 -4.93
CA LEU A 173 8.22 12.35 -3.65
C LEU A 173 9.24 12.95 -2.68
N MET A 174 10.33 12.25 -2.41
CA MET A 174 11.36 12.69 -1.46
C MET A 174 12.08 13.95 -1.93
N MET A 175 12.36 14.06 -3.24
CA MET A 175 12.98 15.22 -3.82
C MET A 175 12.14 16.49 -3.59
N GLN A 176 10.81 16.42 -3.70
CA GLN A 176 9.94 17.57 -3.42
C GLN A 176 10.05 18.03 -1.97
N PHE A 177 10.14 17.08 -1.03
CA PHE A 177 10.36 17.40 0.38
C PHE A 177 11.74 18.04 0.61
N ILE A 178 12.80 17.48 0.02
CA ILE A 178 14.16 18.00 0.15
C ILE A 178 14.27 19.42 -0.45
N ARG A 179 13.60 19.69 -1.57
CA ARG A 179 13.56 21.04 -2.18
C ARG A 179 12.82 22.07 -1.33
N GLY A 180 11.92 21.62 -0.46
CA GLY A 180 11.23 22.49 0.50
C GLY A 180 12.08 22.88 1.71
N LEU A 181 13.24 22.26 1.92
CA LEU A 181 14.13 22.59 3.03
C LEU A 181 14.93 23.88 2.69
N PRO A 182 15.08 24.79 3.66
CA PRO A 182 15.93 26.00 3.51
C PRO A 182 17.36 25.64 3.14
N ASN A 183 17.96 26.37 2.20
CA ASN A 183 19.35 26.12 1.78
C ASN A 183 20.36 26.54 2.84
N GLU A 184 19.98 27.47 3.71
CA GLU A 184 20.79 27.96 4.83
C GLU A 184 21.24 26.85 5.76
N LEU A 185 20.46 25.76 5.88
CA LEU A 185 20.84 24.59 6.67
C LEU A 185 22.05 23.86 6.06
N ASP A 186 22.09 23.75 4.73
CA ASP A 186 23.19 23.10 4.04
C ASP A 186 24.46 23.99 4.09
N GLU A 187 24.28 25.30 3.90
CA GLU A 187 25.37 26.31 3.92
C GLU A 187 26.02 26.41 5.31
N ALA A 188 25.21 26.43 6.37
CA ALA A 188 25.73 26.45 7.74
C ALA A 188 26.52 25.17 8.04
N ALA A 189 26.00 24.01 7.64
CA ALA A 189 26.69 22.73 7.84
C ALA A 189 28.00 22.63 7.04
N GLU A 190 28.08 23.25 5.85
CA GLU A 190 29.32 23.29 5.07
C GLU A 190 30.37 24.21 5.72
N ILE A 191 29.95 25.33 6.31
CA ILE A 191 30.85 26.20 7.10
C ILE A 191 31.40 25.47 8.32
N ASP A 192 30.57 24.61 8.95
CA ASP A 192 30.97 23.74 10.07
C ASP A 192 31.82 22.53 9.61
N GLY A 193 32.19 22.43 8.34
CA GLY A 193 33.05 21.39 7.79
C GLY A 193 32.34 20.05 7.50
N CYS A 194 31.00 20.01 7.50
CA CYS A 194 30.27 18.81 7.14
C CYS A 194 30.41 18.49 5.65
N SER A 195 30.73 17.22 5.34
CA SER A 195 30.69 16.73 3.96
C SER A 195 29.26 16.59 3.45
N LYS A 196 29.04 16.56 2.13
CA LYS A 196 27.73 16.34 1.51
C LYS A 196 27.03 15.06 2.02
N ILE A 197 27.81 14.01 2.27
CA ILE A 197 27.31 12.76 2.85
C ILE A 197 26.88 13.00 4.31
N GLY A 198 27.67 13.76 5.07
CA GLY A 198 27.32 14.14 6.45
C GLY A 198 26.02 14.93 6.52
N ILE A 199 25.84 15.92 5.64
CA ILE A 199 24.61 16.71 5.49
C ILE A 199 23.41 15.78 5.20
N PHE A 200 23.57 14.84 4.27
CA PHE A 200 22.51 13.88 3.94
C PHE A 200 22.05 13.10 5.18
N PHE A 201 22.96 12.46 5.90
CA PHE A 201 22.58 11.57 7.00
C PHE A 201 22.17 12.32 8.28
N ARG A 202 22.81 13.46 8.58
CA ARG A 202 22.61 14.18 9.86
C ARG A 202 21.53 15.25 9.80
N ILE A 203 21.27 15.83 8.61
CA ILE A 203 20.35 16.94 8.46
C ILE A 203 19.17 16.54 7.58
N VAL A 204 19.41 16.12 6.34
CA VAL A 204 18.33 15.91 5.37
C VAL A 204 17.45 14.73 5.75
N LEU A 205 18.00 13.54 6.01
CA LEU A 205 17.22 12.35 6.34
C LEU A 205 16.29 12.54 7.56
N PRO A 206 16.75 13.13 8.69
CA PRO A 206 15.86 13.42 9.81
C PRO A 206 14.73 14.39 9.46
N LEU A 207 14.99 15.42 8.67
CA LEU A 207 14.01 16.42 8.30
C LEU A 207 12.95 15.90 7.31
N ILE A 208 13.31 14.98 6.41
CA ILE A 208 12.37 14.36 5.48
C ILE A 208 11.74 13.06 6.02
N LYS A 209 11.85 12.80 7.32
CA LYS A 209 11.26 11.60 7.96
C LYS A 209 9.81 11.34 7.58
N PRO A 210 8.91 12.35 7.47
CA PRO A 210 7.54 12.10 7.01
C PRO A 210 7.49 11.53 5.59
N ALA A 211 8.30 12.03 4.66
CA ALA A 211 8.36 11.53 3.30
C ALA A 211 8.94 10.10 3.21
N LEU A 212 9.97 9.82 4.02
CA LEU A 212 10.55 8.46 4.13
C LEU A 212 9.52 7.45 4.62
N ILE A 213 8.78 7.80 5.67
CA ILE A 213 7.73 6.91 6.23
C ILE A 213 6.60 6.74 5.23
N THR A 214 6.17 7.80 4.55
CA THR A 214 5.15 7.71 3.51
C THR A 214 5.59 6.78 2.38
N ALA A 215 6.81 6.93 1.88
CA ALA A 215 7.37 6.04 0.87
C ALA A 215 7.49 4.59 1.36
N ALA A 216 7.86 4.38 2.64
CA ALA A 216 7.96 3.06 3.23
C ALA A 216 6.58 2.36 3.32
N ILE A 217 5.53 3.08 3.70
CA ILE A 217 4.16 2.55 3.75
C ILE A 217 3.71 2.11 2.36
N PHE A 218 3.87 2.97 1.35
CA PHE A 218 3.48 2.63 -0.02
C PHE A 218 4.31 1.48 -0.58
N SER A 219 5.64 1.48 -0.36
CA SER A 219 6.51 0.41 -0.83
C SER A 219 6.16 -0.93 -0.19
N PHE A 220 5.92 -0.95 1.12
CA PHE A 220 5.51 -2.16 1.84
C PHE A 220 4.18 -2.67 1.30
N TYR A 221 3.17 -1.80 1.21
CA TYR A 221 1.84 -2.15 0.74
C TYR A 221 1.88 -2.75 -0.68
N TRP A 222 2.49 -2.06 -1.64
CA TRP A 222 2.61 -2.54 -3.02
C TRP A 222 3.36 -3.87 -3.13
N THR A 223 4.39 -4.07 -2.30
CA THR A 223 5.16 -5.32 -2.30
C THR A 223 4.38 -6.45 -1.61
N TRP A 224 3.64 -6.15 -0.56
CA TRP A 224 2.80 -7.10 0.15
C TRP A 224 1.67 -7.66 -0.72
N GLU A 225 1.05 -6.82 -1.52
CA GLU A 225 -0.02 -7.20 -2.44
C GLU A 225 0.49 -7.79 -3.77
N ASP A 226 1.80 -7.70 -4.04
CA ASP A 226 2.38 -8.15 -5.31
C ASP A 226 2.14 -9.67 -5.49
N PHE A 227 1.29 -9.98 -6.45
CA PHE A 227 0.97 -11.35 -6.85
C PHE A 227 1.70 -11.74 -8.13
N LEU A 228 1.77 -10.80 -9.10
CA LEU A 228 2.23 -11.10 -10.44
C LEU A 228 3.72 -11.39 -10.50
N THR A 229 4.53 -10.60 -9.78
CA THR A 229 5.99 -10.79 -9.77
C THR A 229 6.39 -12.12 -9.15
N PRO A 230 5.90 -12.51 -7.94
CA PRO A 230 6.12 -13.84 -7.40
C PRO A 230 5.61 -14.97 -8.31
N LEU A 231 4.45 -14.80 -8.95
CA LEU A 231 3.90 -15.81 -9.87
C LEU A 231 4.82 -16.12 -11.05
N ILE A 232 5.51 -15.11 -11.57
CA ILE A 232 6.39 -15.26 -12.75
C ILE A 232 7.74 -15.86 -12.37
N TYR A 233 8.29 -15.49 -11.19
CA TYR A 233 9.66 -15.84 -10.84
C TYR A 233 9.80 -16.98 -9.85
N LEU A 234 8.75 -17.36 -9.11
CA LEU A 234 8.81 -18.43 -8.10
C LEU A 234 8.02 -19.64 -8.57
N ASN A 235 8.69 -20.78 -8.69
CA ASN A 235 8.09 -22.05 -9.12
C ASN A 235 7.95 -23.05 -7.97
N GLU A 236 8.76 -22.92 -6.93
CA GLU A 236 8.75 -23.81 -5.77
C GLU A 236 7.77 -23.30 -4.70
N PRO A 237 6.78 -24.11 -4.26
CA PRO A 237 5.80 -23.66 -3.27
C PRO A 237 6.39 -23.16 -1.95
N ARG A 238 7.55 -23.68 -1.52
CA ARG A 238 8.24 -23.20 -0.30
C ARG A 238 8.70 -21.76 -0.36
N LEU A 239 8.81 -21.17 -1.57
CA LEU A 239 9.20 -19.79 -1.79
C LEU A 239 7.99 -18.86 -1.97
N TYR A 240 6.77 -19.40 -2.03
CA TYR A 240 5.60 -18.58 -2.31
C TYR A 240 5.36 -17.51 -1.26
N THR A 241 4.91 -16.36 -1.74
CA THR A 241 4.37 -15.28 -0.91
C THR A 241 2.91 -15.60 -0.54
N ILE A 242 2.35 -14.90 0.43
CA ILE A 242 0.95 -15.07 0.86
C ILE A 242 -0.01 -14.92 -0.32
N SER A 243 0.16 -13.87 -1.14
CA SER A 243 -0.71 -13.59 -2.29
C SER A 243 -0.75 -14.77 -3.26
N LEU A 244 0.42 -15.38 -3.52
CA LEU A 244 0.54 -16.54 -4.39
C LEU A 244 0.02 -17.81 -3.71
N ALA A 245 0.29 -18.01 -2.42
CA ALA A 245 -0.16 -19.16 -1.65
C ALA A 245 -1.69 -19.20 -1.50
N ILE A 246 -2.35 -18.07 -1.21
CA ILE A 246 -3.82 -18.00 -1.11
C ILE A 246 -4.48 -18.49 -2.41
N ARG A 247 -3.94 -18.10 -3.57
CA ARG A 247 -4.44 -18.60 -4.85
C ARG A 247 -4.29 -20.13 -4.97
N SER A 248 -3.24 -20.70 -4.41
CA SER A 248 -3.00 -22.14 -4.51
C SER A 248 -3.99 -22.99 -3.70
N PHE A 249 -4.73 -22.39 -2.76
CA PHE A 249 -5.89 -23.05 -2.13
C PHE A 249 -7.08 -23.21 -3.08
N SER A 250 -7.10 -22.50 -4.22
CA SER A 250 -8.10 -22.61 -5.29
C SER A 250 -7.58 -23.54 -6.39
N ASP A 251 -7.28 -24.79 -6.07
CA ASP A 251 -6.88 -25.77 -7.08
C ASP A 251 -8.10 -26.24 -7.89
N PRO A 252 -8.12 -26.03 -9.24
CA PRO A 252 -9.22 -26.53 -10.07
C PRO A 252 -9.37 -28.04 -10.08
N SER A 253 -8.34 -28.78 -9.68
CA SER A 253 -8.34 -30.26 -9.63
C SER A 253 -8.86 -30.84 -8.33
N SER A 254 -9.09 -30.00 -7.29
CA SER A 254 -9.59 -30.40 -5.97
C SER A 254 -10.79 -29.55 -5.56
N THR A 255 -11.46 -29.91 -4.47
CA THR A 255 -12.50 -29.07 -3.87
C THR A 255 -11.84 -27.86 -3.23
N THR A 256 -12.13 -26.68 -3.78
CA THR A 256 -11.63 -25.41 -3.23
C THR A 256 -12.11 -25.20 -1.79
N ASP A 257 -11.20 -25.06 -0.86
CA ASP A 257 -11.51 -24.70 0.52
C ASP A 257 -11.66 -23.18 0.67
N TRP A 258 -12.88 -22.69 0.39
CA TRP A 258 -13.22 -21.27 0.52
C TRP A 258 -13.11 -20.74 1.95
N GLY A 259 -13.37 -21.60 2.95
CA GLY A 259 -13.22 -21.24 4.34
C GLY A 259 -11.77 -20.90 4.68
N ALA A 260 -10.84 -21.77 4.29
CA ALA A 260 -9.40 -21.53 4.44
C ALA A 260 -8.93 -20.28 3.68
N ILE A 261 -9.42 -20.07 2.45
CA ILE A 261 -9.11 -18.87 1.66
C ILE A 261 -9.52 -17.60 2.42
N PHE A 262 -10.77 -17.52 2.92
CA PHE A 262 -11.23 -16.35 3.65
C PHE A 262 -10.50 -16.16 4.98
N ALA A 263 -10.17 -17.24 5.70
CA ALA A 263 -9.42 -17.19 6.93
C ALA A 263 -8.00 -16.67 6.70
N MET A 264 -7.27 -17.20 5.72
CA MET A 264 -5.90 -16.77 5.41
C MET A 264 -5.87 -15.40 4.79
N SER A 265 -6.84 -15.02 3.96
CA SER A 265 -6.99 -13.66 3.45
C SER A 265 -7.23 -12.66 4.59
N SER A 266 -8.05 -13.03 5.59
CA SER A 266 -8.28 -12.19 6.77
C SER A 266 -7.00 -11.97 7.57
N LEU A 267 -6.20 -13.02 7.79
CA LEU A 267 -4.90 -12.91 8.46
C LEU A 267 -3.90 -12.09 7.66
N SER A 268 -3.92 -12.17 6.33
CA SER A 268 -3.02 -11.42 5.46
C SER A 268 -3.23 -9.90 5.52
N LEU A 269 -4.41 -9.44 5.95
CA LEU A 269 -4.67 -8.00 6.14
C LEU A 269 -4.04 -7.45 7.42
N VAL A 270 -3.74 -8.30 8.41
CA VAL A 270 -3.25 -7.84 9.73
C VAL A 270 -1.99 -6.98 9.64
N PRO A 271 -0.90 -7.36 8.94
CA PRO A 271 0.29 -6.52 8.85
C PRO A 271 0.02 -5.18 8.20
N VAL A 272 -0.83 -5.14 7.16
CA VAL A 272 -1.20 -3.91 6.47
C VAL A 272 -1.94 -2.96 7.40
N PHE A 273 -2.93 -3.47 8.15
CA PHE A 273 -3.66 -2.68 9.15
C PHE A 273 -2.74 -2.18 10.27
N VAL A 274 -1.85 -3.02 10.79
CA VAL A 274 -0.90 -2.64 11.84
C VAL A 274 -0.02 -1.49 11.37
N ILE A 275 0.56 -1.60 10.17
CA ILE A 275 1.41 -0.55 9.60
C ILE A 275 0.59 0.73 9.36
N PHE A 276 -0.60 0.61 8.78
CA PHE A 276 -1.46 1.77 8.54
C PHE A 276 -1.82 2.50 9.83
N ILE A 277 -2.30 1.79 10.85
CA ILE A 277 -2.69 2.38 12.14
C ILE A 277 -1.47 3.03 12.83
N ALA A 278 -0.31 2.38 12.81
CA ALA A 278 0.90 2.89 13.44
C ALA A 278 1.42 4.18 12.78
N PHE A 279 1.26 4.31 11.46
CA PHE A 279 1.91 5.36 10.67
C PHE A 279 0.97 6.31 9.93
N GLN A 280 -0.37 6.16 10.02
CA GLN A 280 -1.36 6.99 9.30
C GLN A 280 -1.16 8.50 9.44
N ARG A 281 -0.68 8.98 10.60
CA ARG A 281 -0.38 10.40 10.82
C ARG A 281 0.65 10.96 9.84
N TYR A 282 1.62 10.16 9.42
CA TYR A 282 2.65 10.59 8.47
C TYR A 282 2.11 10.66 7.04
N LEU A 283 1.11 9.83 6.68
CA LEU A 283 0.42 9.93 5.40
C LEU A 283 -0.28 11.29 5.25
N VAL A 284 -0.99 11.72 6.28
CA VAL A 284 -1.68 13.02 6.28
C VAL A 284 -0.66 14.17 6.16
N GLN A 285 0.45 14.12 6.89
CA GLN A 285 1.52 15.13 6.80
C GLN A 285 2.24 15.11 5.45
N GLY A 286 2.50 13.91 4.89
CA GLY A 286 3.16 13.74 3.61
C GLY A 286 2.38 14.28 2.42
N ILE A 287 1.04 14.22 2.47
CA ILE A 287 0.16 14.69 1.40
C ILE A 287 -0.16 16.19 1.57
N SER A 288 -0.34 16.67 2.79
CA SER A 288 -0.77 18.05 3.06
C SER A 288 0.29 19.11 2.72
N THR A 289 1.58 18.79 2.80
CA THR A 289 2.66 19.71 2.43
C THR A 289 2.78 19.95 0.91
N THR A 290 2.23 19.05 0.09
CA THR A 290 2.17 19.23 -1.37
C THR A 290 0.98 20.09 -1.83
N GLY A 291 -0.04 20.29 -0.99
CA GLY A 291 -1.28 21.02 -1.31
C GLY A 291 -1.36 22.48 -0.85
N LEU A 292 -0.41 22.97 -0.05
CA LEU A 292 -0.49 24.29 0.59
C LEU A 292 0.41 25.38 -0.04
N LYS A 293 0.76 25.25 -1.31
CA LYS A 293 1.35 26.35 -2.11
C LYS A 293 0.41 26.68 -3.27
N GLY A 294 -0.73 27.26 -2.94
CA GLY A 294 -1.64 27.94 -3.82
C GLY A 294 -2.07 29.24 -3.16
#